data_c25aaad1f6117a9d585ba623549bfb47
#
_entry.id   c25aaad1f6117a9d585ba623549bfb47
#
_cell.length_a   1.000
_cell.length_b   1.000
_cell.length_c   1.000
_cell.angle_alpha   90.00
_cell.angle_beta   90.00
_cell.angle_gamma   90.00
#
_symmetry.space_group_name_H-M   'P 1'
#
loop_
_entity.id
_entity.type
_entity.pdbx_description
1 polymer ?
#
loop_
_entity_poly.entity_id
_entity_poly.type
_entity_poly.pdbx_seq_one_letter_code
_entity_poly.pdbx_strand_id
1 'polypeptide(L)'
;VMVEVELPGLQEANAAASFPVALYEFVRDMRAYLKDAKRGITLEQLVADVRSPDVAGLVPGLLGEGAMPESVYQDAMAARQRLQAIYADAFKKSGVAALVFPTTALTAKPIGEDETVELNGVRGPTFGTFIRNTDPGSNAAIPGVTLPAGLSEGLPVGIALDGPAGSD
;
A
#
# COMPACT_ATOMS: atom_id res chain seq x y z
N VAL A 1 -17.27 -2.71 -22.53
CA VAL A 1 -18.27 -3.34 -21.64
C VAL A 1 -17.68 -3.34 -20.23
N MET A 2 -18.46 -2.92 -19.23
CA MET A 2 -18.12 -3.00 -17.82
C MET A 2 -18.73 -4.26 -17.24
N VAL A 3 -17.96 -5.00 -16.46
CA VAL A 3 -18.41 -6.19 -15.72
C VAL A 3 -17.95 -6.07 -14.28
N GLU A 4 -18.73 -6.57 -13.36
CA GLU A 4 -18.35 -6.63 -11.95
C GLU A 4 -17.36 -7.79 -11.73
N VAL A 5 -16.29 -7.53 -10.99
CA VAL A 5 -15.25 -8.52 -10.70
C VAL A 5 -15.05 -8.59 -9.19
N GLU A 6 -15.18 -9.78 -8.64
CA GLU A 6 -14.89 -10.04 -7.23
C GLU A 6 -13.47 -10.60 -7.07
N LEU A 7 -12.78 -10.16 -6.02
CA LEU A 7 -11.45 -10.64 -5.63
C LEU A 7 -11.51 -11.20 -4.19
N PRO A 8 -12.08 -12.39 -4.01
CA PRO A 8 -12.23 -12.97 -2.68
C PRO A 8 -10.88 -13.23 -2.03
N GLY A 9 -10.73 -12.86 -0.75
CA GLY A 9 -9.49 -13.02 0.01
C GLY A 9 -8.43 -11.95 -0.27
N LEU A 10 -8.70 -10.94 -1.13
CA LEU A 10 -7.75 -9.89 -1.49
C LEU A 10 -7.21 -9.14 -0.27
N GLN A 11 -8.10 -8.64 0.57
CA GLN A 11 -7.71 -7.83 1.74
C GLN A 11 -6.95 -8.65 2.78
N GLU A 12 -7.33 -9.91 2.97
CA GLU A 12 -6.64 -10.82 3.89
C GLU A 12 -5.22 -11.13 3.41
N ALA A 13 -5.07 -11.49 2.14
CA ALA A 13 -3.75 -11.76 1.54
C ALA A 13 -2.87 -10.51 1.55
N ASN A 14 -3.45 -9.34 1.25
CA ASN A 14 -2.73 -8.07 1.30
C ASN A 14 -2.29 -7.71 2.72
N ALA A 15 -3.15 -7.82 3.71
CA ALA A 15 -2.79 -7.53 5.11
C ALA A 15 -1.65 -8.42 5.62
N ALA A 16 -1.62 -9.70 5.20
CA ALA A 16 -0.55 -10.63 5.56
C ALA A 16 0.78 -10.35 4.85
N ALA A 17 0.78 -9.64 3.73
CA ALA A 17 1.96 -9.35 2.92
C ALA A 17 2.49 -7.93 3.09
N SER A 18 1.64 -6.91 2.97
CA SER A 18 2.02 -5.51 2.75
C SER A 18 2.99 -4.96 3.81
N PHE A 19 2.50 -4.74 5.01
CA PHE A 19 3.31 -4.17 6.08
C PHE A 19 4.53 -5.03 6.47
N PRO A 20 4.41 -6.36 6.63
CA PRO A 20 5.56 -7.17 6.95
C PRO A 20 6.68 -7.10 5.91
N VAL A 21 6.34 -7.08 4.61
CA VAL A 21 7.35 -6.91 3.55
C VAL A 21 7.96 -5.51 3.61
N ALA A 22 7.13 -4.47 3.67
CA ALA A 22 7.58 -3.08 3.66
C ALA A 22 8.50 -2.77 4.87
N LEU A 23 8.13 -3.21 6.07
CA LEU A 23 8.87 -2.92 7.29
C LEU A 23 10.21 -3.69 7.36
N TYR A 24 10.23 -4.94 6.87
CA TYR A 24 11.47 -5.71 6.79
C TYR A 24 12.44 -5.09 5.78
N GLU A 25 11.95 -4.81 4.57
CA GLU A 25 12.78 -4.28 3.48
C GLU A 25 13.21 -2.85 3.71
N PHE A 26 12.42 -2.02 4.40
CA PHE A 26 12.75 -0.62 4.69
C PHE A 26 14.14 -0.46 5.31
N VAL A 27 14.46 -1.21 6.34
CA VAL A 27 15.75 -1.07 7.04
C VAL A 27 16.92 -1.44 6.14
N ARG A 28 16.80 -2.56 5.44
CA ARG A 28 17.81 -3.07 4.50
C ARG A 28 18.04 -2.09 3.35
N ASP A 29 16.96 -1.72 2.69
CA ASP A 29 17.04 -0.99 1.43
C ASP A 29 17.33 0.50 1.66
N MET A 30 16.82 1.08 2.74
CA MET A 30 17.17 2.45 3.10
C MET A 30 18.64 2.59 3.48
N ARG A 31 19.23 1.64 4.21
CA ARG A 31 20.68 1.62 4.48
C ARG A 31 21.50 1.57 3.19
N ALA A 32 21.12 0.69 2.25
CA ALA A 32 21.78 0.58 0.95
C ALA A 32 21.65 1.89 0.16
N TYR A 33 20.45 2.45 0.09
CA TYR A 33 20.18 3.71 -0.61
C TYR A 33 21.00 4.89 -0.05
N LEU A 34 21.01 5.08 1.27
CA LEU A 34 21.76 6.17 1.90
C LEU A 34 23.27 6.05 1.69
N LYS A 35 23.80 4.81 1.69
CA LYS A 35 25.21 4.54 1.37
C LYS A 35 25.52 4.91 -0.08
N ASP A 36 24.69 4.48 -1.02
CA ASP A 36 24.91 4.73 -2.46
C ASP A 36 24.72 6.19 -2.83
N ALA A 37 23.76 6.87 -2.18
CA ALA A 37 23.50 8.30 -2.37
C ALA A 37 24.63 9.20 -1.85
N LYS A 38 25.58 8.68 -1.07
CA LYS A 38 26.77 9.38 -0.52
C LYS A 38 26.45 10.71 0.19
N ARG A 39 25.30 10.77 0.88
CA ARG A 39 24.84 11.99 1.55
C ARG A 39 25.44 12.20 2.94
N GLY A 40 26.20 11.23 3.46
CA GLY A 40 26.77 11.28 4.81
C GLY A 40 25.75 11.19 5.94
N ILE A 41 24.51 10.77 5.63
CA ILE A 41 23.41 10.60 6.58
C ILE A 41 23.25 9.10 6.86
N THR A 42 23.17 8.73 8.13
CA THR A 42 22.85 7.35 8.53
C THR A 42 21.34 7.14 8.63
N LEU A 43 20.89 5.89 8.63
CA LEU A 43 19.48 5.56 8.82
C LEU A 43 18.98 6.03 10.20
N GLU A 44 19.81 5.93 11.23
CA GLU A 44 19.49 6.37 12.59
C GLU A 44 19.26 7.89 12.65
N GLN A 45 20.09 8.66 11.95
CA GLN A 45 19.90 10.11 11.82
C GLN A 45 18.63 10.45 11.05
N LEU A 46 18.38 9.78 9.92
CA LEU A 46 17.16 9.96 9.15
C LEU A 46 15.92 9.70 10.01
N VAL A 47 15.91 8.60 10.74
CA VAL A 47 14.78 8.19 11.61
C VAL A 47 14.57 9.19 12.74
N ALA A 48 15.65 9.73 13.35
CA ALA A 48 15.54 10.75 14.39
C ALA A 48 14.94 12.08 13.87
N ASP A 49 15.05 12.36 12.58
CA ASP A 49 14.52 13.56 11.94
C ASP A 49 13.11 13.41 11.38
N VAL A 50 12.49 12.22 11.46
CA VAL A 50 11.10 12.00 11.03
C VAL A 50 10.16 12.84 11.88
N ARG A 51 9.25 13.58 11.23
CA ARG A 51 8.28 14.49 11.88
C ARG A 51 6.83 14.01 11.80
N SER A 52 6.49 13.10 10.91
CA SER A 52 5.16 12.49 10.85
C SER A 52 4.95 11.61 12.08
N PRO A 53 3.92 11.85 12.91
CA PRO A 53 3.76 11.17 14.21
C PRO A 53 3.64 9.65 14.08
N ASP A 54 2.88 9.18 13.12
CA ASP A 54 2.67 7.75 12.83
C ASP A 54 3.96 7.04 12.38
N VAL A 55 4.77 7.68 11.52
CA VAL A 55 6.06 7.13 11.09
C VAL A 55 7.10 7.21 12.23
N ALA A 56 7.13 8.34 12.97
CA ALA A 56 8.01 8.50 14.12
C ALA A 56 7.70 7.50 15.25
N GLY A 57 6.46 7.09 15.40
CA GLY A 57 6.05 6.05 16.36
C GLY A 57 6.43 4.63 15.94
N LEU A 58 6.58 4.39 14.63
CA LEU A 58 6.81 3.05 14.07
C LEU A 58 8.29 2.73 13.80
N VAL A 59 8.96 3.61 13.06
CA VAL A 59 10.25 3.30 12.44
C VAL A 59 11.41 3.14 13.43
N PRO A 60 11.51 3.88 14.54
CA PRO A 60 12.57 3.65 15.53
C PRO A 60 12.59 2.21 16.09
N GLY A 61 11.43 1.59 16.26
CA GLY A 61 11.30 0.21 16.72
C GLY A 61 11.92 -0.81 15.77
N LEU A 62 12.06 -0.49 14.49
CA LEU A 62 12.62 -1.40 13.48
C LEU A 62 14.15 -1.45 13.49
N LEU A 63 14.83 -0.51 14.15
CA LEU A 63 16.29 -0.38 14.11
C LEU A 63 17.05 -1.27 15.13
N GLY A 64 16.34 -1.91 16.06
CA GLY A 64 16.95 -2.65 17.16
C GLY A 64 16.26 -3.98 17.43
N GLU A 65 15.98 -4.25 18.69
CA GLU A 65 15.31 -5.50 19.14
C GLU A 65 13.92 -5.71 18.55
N GLY A 66 13.27 -4.64 18.09
CA GLY A 66 11.99 -4.69 17.36
C GLY A 66 12.12 -4.96 15.88
N ALA A 67 13.33 -5.25 15.37
CA ALA A 67 13.52 -5.63 13.96
C ALA A 67 12.67 -6.85 13.62
N MET A 68 12.01 -6.77 12.47
CA MET A 68 11.14 -7.87 12.03
C MET A 68 11.95 -9.15 11.77
N PRO A 69 11.56 -10.30 12.35
CA PRO A 69 12.24 -11.57 12.09
C PRO A 69 12.14 -11.99 10.63
N GLU A 70 13.19 -12.61 10.10
CA GLU A 70 13.19 -13.11 8.72
C GLU A 70 12.08 -14.14 8.46
N SER A 71 11.71 -14.95 9.45
CA SER A 71 10.59 -15.90 9.31
C SER A 71 9.26 -15.21 8.99
N VAL A 72 8.98 -14.07 9.63
CA VAL A 72 7.78 -13.27 9.36
C VAL A 72 7.83 -12.69 7.94
N TYR A 73 9.00 -12.26 7.49
CA TYR A 73 9.19 -11.80 6.12
C TYR A 73 8.97 -12.93 5.09
N GLN A 74 9.45 -14.14 5.36
CA GLN A 74 9.23 -15.28 4.46
C GLN A 74 7.75 -15.67 4.37
N ASP A 75 7.03 -15.66 5.48
CA ASP A 75 5.57 -15.87 5.51
C ASP A 75 4.83 -14.77 4.71
N ALA A 76 5.28 -13.52 4.84
CA ALA A 76 4.72 -12.40 4.10
C ALA A 76 4.99 -12.50 2.59
N MET A 77 6.16 -12.97 2.19
CA MET A 77 6.47 -13.24 0.78
C MET A 77 5.60 -14.37 0.21
N ALA A 78 5.29 -15.39 0.98
CA ALA A 78 4.32 -16.42 0.59
C ALA A 78 2.89 -15.83 0.46
N ALA A 79 2.51 -14.92 1.38
CA ALA A 79 1.23 -14.20 1.27
C ALA A 79 1.17 -13.30 0.04
N ARG A 80 2.27 -12.63 -0.33
CA ARG A 80 2.40 -11.85 -1.57
C ARG A 80 2.19 -12.70 -2.82
N GLN A 81 2.71 -13.92 -2.85
CA GLN A 81 2.45 -14.85 -3.96
C GLN A 81 0.96 -15.21 -4.06
N ARG A 82 0.27 -15.42 -2.92
CA ARG A 82 -1.18 -15.63 -2.93
C ARG A 82 -1.95 -14.42 -3.44
N LEU A 83 -1.54 -13.22 -3.04
CA LEU A 83 -2.10 -11.95 -3.53
C LEU A 83 -1.98 -11.83 -5.06
N GLN A 84 -0.80 -12.13 -5.60
CA GLN A 84 -0.56 -12.14 -7.05
C GLN A 84 -1.45 -13.16 -7.78
N ALA A 85 -1.63 -14.35 -7.20
CA ALA A 85 -2.48 -15.37 -7.75
C ALA A 85 -3.97 -14.94 -7.79
N ILE A 86 -4.46 -14.21 -6.76
CA ILE A 86 -5.82 -13.67 -6.73
C ILE A 86 -6.05 -12.72 -7.92
N TYR A 87 -5.12 -11.79 -8.18
CA TYR A 87 -5.22 -10.90 -9.34
C TYR A 87 -5.15 -11.65 -10.66
N ALA A 88 -4.19 -12.56 -10.84
CA ALA A 88 -4.05 -13.35 -12.06
C ALA A 88 -5.33 -14.18 -12.36
N ASP A 89 -5.90 -14.77 -11.34
CA ASP A 89 -7.15 -15.54 -11.44
C ASP A 89 -8.34 -14.64 -11.80
N ALA A 90 -8.44 -13.46 -11.20
CA ALA A 90 -9.50 -12.50 -11.49
C ALA A 90 -9.45 -12.06 -12.97
N PHE A 91 -8.30 -11.65 -13.48
CA PHE A 91 -8.11 -11.30 -14.88
C PHE A 91 -8.44 -12.48 -15.82
N LYS A 92 -7.93 -13.67 -15.50
CA LYS A 92 -8.15 -14.87 -16.32
C LYS A 92 -9.62 -15.28 -16.38
N LYS A 93 -10.34 -15.22 -15.25
CA LYS A 93 -11.75 -15.64 -15.17
C LYS A 93 -12.69 -14.64 -15.80
N SER A 94 -12.45 -13.34 -15.60
CA SER A 94 -13.32 -12.28 -16.12
C SER A 94 -13.02 -11.89 -17.56
N GLY A 95 -11.78 -12.11 -18.03
CA GLY A 95 -11.33 -11.70 -19.36
C GLY A 95 -11.25 -10.18 -19.56
N VAL A 96 -11.24 -9.40 -18.47
CA VAL A 96 -11.14 -7.94 -18.53
C VAL A 96 -9.72 -7.49 -18.82
N ALA A 97 -9.58 -6.36 -19.50
CA ALA A 97 -8.28 -5.76 -19.81
C ALA A 97 -7.71 -4.99 -18.62
N ALA A 98 -8.57 -4.44 -17.77
CA ALA A 98 -8.18 -3.71 -16.56
C ALA A 98 -9.28 -3.79 -15.49
N LEU A 99 -8.88 -3.67 -14.24
CA LEU A 99 -9.78 -3.41 -13.12
C LEU A 99 -9.91 -1.89 -12.94
N VAL A 100 -11.13 -1.42 -12.66
CA VAL A 100 -11.44 0.01 -12.51
C VAL A 100 -12.08 0.22 -11.14
N PHE A 101 -11.54 1.18 -10.37
CA PHE A 101 -12.05 1.49 -9.03
C PHE A 101 -11.69 2.91 -8.61
N PRO A 102 -12.37 3.52 -7.63
CA PRO A 102 -11.95 4.80 -7.05
C PRO A 102 -10.54 4.65 -6.47
N THR A 103 -9.62 5.56 -6.80
CA THR A 103 -8.23 5.51 -6.31
C THR A 103 -8.20 5.46 -4.79
N THR A 104 -8.99 6.33 -4.13
CA THR A 104 -9.17 6.33 -2.68
C THR A 104 -10.65 6.20 -2.34
N ALA A 105 -10.95 5.59 -1.20
CA ALA A 105 -12.33 5.41 -0.74
C ALA A 105 -12.99 6.71 -0.25
N LEU A 106 -12.19 7.75 0.03
CA LEU A 106 -12.62 9.05 0.54
C LEU A 106 -11.94 10.18 -0.23
N THR A 107 -12.57 11.35 -0.26
CA THR A 107 -11.94 12.62 -0.64
C THR A 107 -10.94 13.07 0.42
N ALA A 108 -10.07 14.03 0.08
CA ALA A 108 -9.12 14.63 1.02
C ALA A 108 -9.83 15.09 2.30
N LYS A 109 -9.17 14.92 3.42
CA LYS A 109 -9.64 15.35 4.74
C LYS A 109 -8.90 16.60 5.21
N PRO A 110 -9.47 17.38 6.14
CA PRO A 110 -8.76 18.46 6.79
C PRO A 110 -7.46 17.99 7.44
N ILE A 111 -6.43 18.84 7.42
CA ILE A 111 -5.18 18.59 8.13
C ILE A 111 -5.48 18.43 9.62
N GLY A 112 -4.97 17.38 10.24
CA GLY A 112 -5.20 17.03 11.63
C GLY A 112 -6.17 15.86 11.86
N GLU A 113 -6.83 15.36 10.81
CA GLU A 113 -7.59 14.10 10.87
C GLU A 113 -6.69 12.90 10.53
N ASP A 114 -5.55 12.79 11.24
CA ASP A 114 -4.48 11.86 10.88
C ASP A 114 -4.70 10.45 11.47
N GLU A 115 -5.39 10.35 12.60
CA GLU A 115 -5.55 9.07 13.31
C GLU A 115 -6.70 8.23 12.76
N THR A 116 -7.89 8.80 12.65
CA THR A 116 -9.09 8.06 12.25
C THR A 116 -10.00 8.85 11.33
N VAL A 117 -10.64 8.15 10.39
CA VAL A 117 -11.69 8.68 9.49
C VAL A 117 -12.91 7.77 9.51
N GLU A 118 -14.04 8.30 9.07
CA GLU A 118 -15.27 7.54 8.89
C GLU A 118 -15.44 7.18 7.40
N LEU A 119 -15.73 5.90 7.14
CA LEU A 119 -16.12 5.39 5.83
C LEU A 119 -17.41 4.57 5.99
N ASN A 120 -18.48 4.99 5.34
CA ASN A 120 -19.78 4.33 5.37
C ASN A 120 -20.32 4.05 6.79
N GLY A 121 -20.17 5.02 7.70
CA GLY A 121 -20.61 4.90 9.09
C GLY A 121 -19.68 4.10 10.00
N VAL A 122 -18.57 3.62 9.49
CA VAL A 122 -17.55 2.88 10.27
C VAL A 122 -16.29 3.72 10.41
N ARG A 123 -15.86 3.95 11.65
CA ARG A 123 -14.62 4.66 11.95
C ARG A 123 -13.44 3.69 11.93
N GLY A 124 -12.41 4.04 11.16
CA GLY A 124 -11.20 3.25 11.01
C GLY A 124 -9.94 4.10 10.93
N PRO A 125 -8.73 3.47 10.94
CA PRO A 125 -7.47 4.19 10.78
C PRO A 125 -7.42 4.98 9.48
N THR A 126 -7.02 6.25 9.55
CA THR A 126 -6.92 7.13 8.36
C THR A 126 -6.02 6.53 7.30
N PHE A 127 -4.80 6.18 7.65
CA PHE A 127 -3.82 5.62 6.72
C PHE A 127 -4.36 4.36 6.00
N GLY A 128 -4.80 3.35 6.75
CA GLY A 128 -5.32 2.10 6.18
C GLY A 128 -6.57 2.29 5.33
N THR A 129 -7.42 3.26 5.67
CA THR A 129 -8.63 3.59 4.88
C THR A 129 -8.26 4.20 3.53
N PHE A 130 -7.27 5.10 3.48
CA PHE A 130 -6.87 5.77 2.26
C PHE A 130 -6.10 4.86 1.29
N ILE A 131 -5.23 3.99 1.78
CA ILE A 131 -4.45 3.08 0.90
C ILE A 131 -5.21 1.80 0.51
N ARG A 132 -6.35 1.55 1.10
CA ARG A 132 -7.12 0.30 0.99
C ARG A 132 -7.28 -0.22 -0.45
N ASN A 133 -7.46 0.69 -1.43
CA ASN A 133 -7.68 0.33 -2.81
C ASN A 133 -6.37 0.22 -3.62
N THR A 134 -5.34 0.97 -3.26
CA THR A 134 -4.09 1.06 -4.01
C THR A 134 -2.99 0.14 -3.49
N ASP A 135 -3.00 -0.16 -2.20
CA ASP A 135 -2.00 -1.01 -1.56
C ASP A 135 -1.97 -2.44 -2.12
N PRO A 136 -3.11 -3.14 -2.36
CA PRO A 136 -3.07 -4.49 -2.90
C PRO A 136 -2.40 -4.59 -4.27
N GLY A 137 -2.72 -3.69 -5.20
CA GLY A 137 -2.11 -3.66 -6.54
C GLY A 137 -0.62 -3.39 -6.50
N SER A 138 -0.19 -2.40 -5.69
CA SER A 138 1.22 -2.09 -5.46
C SER A 138 1.98 -3.28 -4.87
N ASN A 139 1.39 -3.96 -3.90
CA ASN A 139 2.00 -5.10 -3.23
C ASN A 139 2.04 -6.35 -4.13
N ALA A 140 1.04 -6.53 -4.99
CA ALA A 140 1.06 -7.57 -6.04
C ALA A 140 2.03 -7.27 -7.18
N ALA A 141 2.58 -6.05 -7.25
CA ALA A 141 3.44 -5.58 -8.35
C ALA A 141 2.77 -5.68 -9.73
N ILE A 142 1.50 -5.30 -9.80
CA ILE A 142 0.77 -5.14 -11.07
C ILE A 142 0.83 -3.68 -11.52
N PRO A 143 0.80 -3.40 -12.85
CA PRO A 143 0.81 -2.04 -13.36
C PRO A 143 -0.51 -1.34 -13.02
N GLY A 144 -0.42 -0.09 -12.56
CA GLY A 144 -1.58 0.73 -12.23
C GLY A 144 -1.38 2.19 -12.61
N VAL A 145 -2.47 2.87 -12.96
CA VAL A 145 -2.49 4.29 -13.25
C VAL A 145 -3.71 4.94 -12.62
N THR A 146 -3.53 6.15 -12.10
CA THR A 146 -4.63 6.98 -11.61
C THR A 146 -4.89 8.12 -12.56
N LEU A 147 -6.15 8.33 -12.93
CA LEU A 147 -6.62 9.41 -13.79
C LEU A 147 -7.56 10.34 -13.00
N PRO A 148 -7.58 11.65 -13.32
CA PRO A 148 -8.59 12.55 -12.75
C PRO A 148 -10.00 12.12 -13.18
N ALA A 149 -10.91 12.00 -12.21
CA ALA A 149 -12.31 11.60 -12.46
C ALA A 149 -13.34 12.71 -12.14
N GLY A 150 -12.85 13.92 -11.88
CA GLY A 150 -13.71 15.07 -11.60
C GLY A 150 -13.62 15.53 -10.16
N LEU A 151 -14.71 16.09 -9.64
CA LEU A 151 -14.79 16.64 -8.29
C LEU A 151 -15.95 16.00 -7.53
N SER A 152 -15.78 15.77 -6.25
CA SER A 152 -16.80 15.43 -5.28
C SER A 152 -16.81 16.50 -4.18
N GLU A 153 -17.90 17.23 -4.03
CA GLU A 153 -18.02 18.35 -3.07
C GLU A 153 -16.90 19.40 -3.20
N GLY A 154 -16.46 19.66 -4.45
CA GLY A 154 -15.39 20.60 -4.75
C GLY A 154 -13.97 20.04 -4.56
N LEU A 155 -13.80 18.81 -4.10
CA LEU A 155 -12.51 18.15 -3.94
C LEU A 155 -12.22 17.20 -5.10
N PRO A 156 -10.95 17.13 -5.59
CA PRO A 156 -10.60 16.24 -6.68
C PRO A 156 -10.72 14.77 -6.30
N VAL A 157 -11.21 13.97 -7.23
CA VAL A 157 -11.28 12.50 -7.11
C VAL A 157 -10.55 11.84 -8.27
N GLY A 158 -9.95 10.68 -8.01
CA GLY A 158 -9.25 9.86 -8.97
C GLY A 158 -9.95 8.54 -9.23
N ILE A 159 -9.79 8.03 -10.45
CA ILE A 159 -10.13 6.67 -10.81
C ILE A 159 -8.85 5.90 -11.13
N ALA A 160 -8.68 4.74 -10.54
CA ALA A 160 -7.56 3.87 -10.79
C ALA A 160 -7.91 2.79 -11.81
N LEU A 161 -6.90 2.41 -12.57
CA LEU A 161 -6.92 1.33 -13.55
C LEU A 161 -5.73 0.44 -13.23
N ASP A 162 -5.98 -0.80 -12.84
CA ASP A 162 -4.96 -1.82 -12.65
C ASP A 162 -5.00 -2.84 -13.78
N GLY A 163 -3.84 -3.11 -14.39
CA GLY A 163 -3.68 -4.08 -15.46
C GLY A 163 -3.11 -5.41 -14.98
N PRO A 164 -3.19 -6.48 -15.81
CA PRO A 164 -2.51 -7.74 -15.47
C PRO A 164 -0.99 -7.54 -15.42
N ALA A 165 -0.30 -8.39 -14.67
CA ALA A 165 1.17 -8.32 -14.56
C ALA A 165 1.83 -8.37 -15.94
N GLY A 166 2.76 -7.43 -16.20
CA GLY A 166 3.48 -7.31 -17.48
C GLY A 166 2.67 -6.70 -18.63
N SER A 167 1.59 -5.97 -18.35
CA SER A 167 0.77 -5.27 -19.36
C SER A 167 1.10 -3.77 -19.52
N ASP A 168 2.14 -3.29 -18.86
CA ASP A 168 2.67 -1.93 -18.93
C ASP A 168 3.50 -1.62 -20.18
#